data_964cc19925e47c00274a15a9951bb66f
#
_entry.id   964cc19925e47c00274a15a9951bb66f
#
_cell.length_a   1.000
_cell.length_b   1.000
_cell.length_c   1.000
_cell.angle_alpha   90.00
_cell.angle_beta   90.00
_cell.angle_gamma   90.00
#
_symmetry.space_group_name_H-M   'P 1'
#
loop_
_entity.id
_entity.type
_entity.pdbx_description
1 polymer ?
#
loop_
_entity_poly.entity_id
_entity_poly.type
_entity_poly.pdbx_seq_one_letter_code
_entity_poly.pdbx_strand_id
1 'polypeptide(L)'
;LHPRVRRQRQMCIRDRYIFVPLGAALIFYGRKLGTKAGEAKIEESAEQEENEAQEIRKPENVVSLLNVDPIELEFGYGIIPLADVNQGGDLLDRVVMIRRQIALELGAVVPIIRLRDNIQLNPNQYVIKIKGIQVSEGEILFDHYMAMNPGYVEEEITGIPTFEPSFHLPAIWITESQRERAESLGYTVVDPPSIIATHLTEVIRQHIAELLTRQDVQNLINNIKDNNSTPVSNT
;
A
#
# COMPACT_ATOMS: atom_id res chain seq x y z
N LEU A 1 0.09 -83.45 -46.03
CA LEU A 1 0.63 -82.92 -44.76
C LEU A 1 1.39 -81.65 -45.03
N HIS A 2 0.80 -80.55 -44.73
CA HIS A 2 1.07 -79.15 -44.64
C HIS A 2 2.30 -78.48 -45.27
N PRO A 3 2.14 -77.78 -46.39
CA PRO A 3 3.08 -76.86 -46.95
C PRO A 3 2.66 -75.39 -46.64
N ARG A 4 2.50 -75.03 -45.39
CA ARG A 4 2.10 -73.63 -45.05
C ARG A 4 3.15 -72.81 -44.27
N VAL A 5 4.32 -73.35 -43.94
CA VAL A 5 5.30 -72.67 -43.08
C VAL A 5 6.44 -71.97 -43.85
N ARG A 6 6.55 -72.17 -45.16
CA ARG A 6 7.68 -71.61 -45.94
C ARG A 6 7.48 -70.21 -46.53
N ARG A 7 6.25 -69.66 -46.50
CA ARG A 7 5.97 -68.35 -47.11
C ARG A 7 6.16 -67.14 -46.22
N GLN A 8 6.27 -67.34 -44.92
CA GLN A 8 6.37 -66.24 -43.97
C GLN A 8 7.81 -65.71 -43.74
N ARG A 9 8.85 -66.47 -44.09
CA ARG A 9 10.24 -66.02 -43.90
C ARG A 9 10.81 -65.10 -44.98
N GLN A 10 10.21 -65.01 -46.13
CA GLN A 10 10.72 -64.15 -47.18
C GLN A 10 10.16 -62.73 -47.17
N MET A 11 9.08 -62.47 -46.46
CA MET A 11 8.50 -61.11 -46.35
C MET A 11 9.29 -60.20 -45.39
N CYS A 12 9.95 -60.74 -44.36
CA CYS A 12 10.68 -59.95 -43.35
C CYS A 12 12.04 -59.41 -43.80
N ILE A 13 12.64 -59.93 -44.87
CA ILE A 13 13.99 -59.52 -45.27
C ILE A 13 13.95 -58.29 -46.19
N ARG A 14 12.88 -58.11 -47.00
CA ARG A 14 12.74 -57.01 -47.94
C ARG A 14 12.41 -55.71 -47.30
N ASP A 15 11.67 -55.75 -46.20
CA ASP A 15 11.27 -54.54 -45.42
C ASP A 15 12.41 -53.99 -44.57
N ARG A 16 13.35 -54.83 -44.14
CA ARG A 16 14.49 -54.47 -43.31
C ARG A 16 15.44 -53.49 -44.00
N TYR A 17 15.63 -53.63 -45.32
CA TYR A 17 16.51 -52.74 -46.10
C TYR A 17 15.94 -51.36 -46.38
N ILE A 18 14.62 -51.18 -46.21
CA ILE A 18 13.95 -49.89 -46.40
C ILE A 18 13.78 -49.17 -45.07
N PHE A 19 13.42 -49.90 -43.99
CA PHE A 19 13.14 -49.26 -42.68
C PHE A 19 14.42 -48.92 -41.90
N VAL A 20 15.54 -49.64 -42.07
CA VAL A 20 16.76 -49.31 -41.40
C VAL A 20 17.37 -47.97 -41.85
N PRO A 21 17.51 -47.69 -43.17
CA PRO A 21 18.00 -46.39 -43.63
C PRO A 21 17.04 -45.25 -43.32
N LEU A 22 15.73 -45.51 -43.38
CA LEU A 22 14.70 -44.50 -43.03
C LEU A 22 14.76 -44.15 -41.54
N GLY A 23 14.90 -45.16 -40.67
CA GLY A 23 15.05 -44.92 -39.24
C GLY A 23 16.38 -44.17 -38.89
N ALA A 24 17.48 -44.53 -39.56
CA ALA A 24 18.75 -43.83 -39.39
C ALA A 24 18.66 -42.37 -39.88
N ALA A 25 17.99 -42.10 -40.97
CA ALA A 25 17.78 -40.74 -41.47
C ALA A 25 16.91 -39.89 -40.53
N LEU A 26 15.85 -40.46 -39.93
CA LEU A 26 15.01 -39.78 -38.93
C LEU A 26 15.76 -39.47 -37.63
N ILE A 27 16.60 -40.41 -37.18
CA ILE A 27 17.44 -40.19 -35.99
C ILE A 27 18.47 -39.09 -36.26
N PHE A 28 19.09 -39.08 -37.44
CA PHE A 28 20.07 -38.07 -37.83
C PHE A 28 19.44 -36.68 -37.94
N TYR A 29 18.24 -36.62 -38.53
CA TYR A 29 17.47 -35.36 -38.65
C TYR A 29 16.95 -34.87 -37.31
N GLY A 30 16.49 -35.79 -36.45
CA GLY A 30 16.05 -35.46 -35.07
C GLY A 30 17.20 -34.93 -34.21
N ARG A 31 18.40 -35.49 -34.32
CA ARG A 31 19.58 -34.95 -33.61
C ARG A 31 19.99 -33.59 -34.15
N LYS A 32 19.90 -33.32 -35.43
CA LYS A 32 20.24 -32.02 -36.03
C LYS A 32 19.22 -30.93 -35.68
N LEU A 33 17.96 -31.27 -35.48
CA LEU A 33 16.92 -30.36 -35.01
C LEU A 33 17.03 -30.13 -33.48
N GLY A 34 17.36 -31.18 -32.72
CA GLY A 34 17.49 -31.09 -31.26
C GLY A 34 18.67 -30.22 -30.80
N THR A 35 19.79 -30.23 -31.53
CA THR A 35 20.95 -29.37 -31.23
C THR A 35 20.63 -27.89 -31.48
N LYS A 36 19.93 -27.55 -32.56
CA LYS A 36 19.53 -26.15 -32.81
C LYS A 36 18.48 -25.62 -31.84
N ALA A 37 17.56 -26.47 -31.36
CA ALA A 37 16.57 -26.09 -30.36
C ALA A 37 17.17 -25.98 -28.95
N GLY A 38 18.24 -26.75 -28.66
CA GLY A 38 18.98 -26.69 -27.41
C GLY A 38 19.86 -25.43 -27.29
N GLU A 39 20.53 -25.06 -28.38
CA GLU A 39 21.37 -23.86 -28.42
C GLU A 39 20.54 -22.58 -28.34
N ALA A 40 19.42 -22.49 -29.04
CA ALA A 40 18.50 -21.34 -28.96
C ALA A 40 17.89 -21.17 -27.56
N LYS A 41 17.62 -22.28 -26.85
CA LYS A 41 17.07 -22.22 -25.49
C LYS A 41 18.10 -21.86 -24.43
N ILE A 42 19.38 -22.19 -24.68
CA ILE A 42 20.51 -21.81 -23.80
C ILE A 42 20.88 -20.35 -24.03
N GLU A 43 20.84 -19.85 -25.26
CA GLU A 43 21.05 -18.44 -25.57
C GLU A 43 19.94 -17.56 -24.96
N GLU A 44 18.66 -17.97 -25.11
CA GLU A 44 17.52 -17.23 -24.55
C GLU A 44 17.54 -17.21 -23.00
N SER A 45 17.95 -18.31 -22.34
CA SER A 45 18.12 -18.33 -20.89
C SER A 45 19.34 -17.54 -20.42
N ALA A 46 20.42 -17.52 -21.18
CA ALA A 46 21.62 -16.75 -20.88
C ALA A 46 21.37 -15.24 -21.06
N GLU A 47 20.62 -14.83 -22.10
CA GLU A 47 20.20 -13.44 -22.31
C GLU A 47 19.20 -12.97 -21.23
N GLN A 48 18.34 -13.85 -20.73
CA GLN A 48 17.43 -13.52 -19.63
C GLN A 48 18.20 -13.36 -18.30
N GLU A 49 19.12 -14.27 -17.98
CA GLU A 49 19.97 -14.16 -16.80
C GLU A 49 20.92 -12.93 -16.88
N GLU A 50 21.41 -12.58 -18.06
CA GLU A 50 22.26 -11.42 -18.25
C GLU A 50 21.46 -10.11 -18.17
N ASN A 51 20.21 -10.11 -18.67
CA ASN A 51 19.30 -8.97 -18.53
C ASN A 51 18.82 -8.79 -17.08
N GLU A 52 18.48 -9.85 -16.36
CA GLU A 52 18.16 -9.79 -14.92
C GLU A 52 19.37 -9.33 -14.09
N ALA A 53 20.57 -9.83 -14.42
CA ALA A 53 21.81 -9.38 -13.75
C ALA A 53 22.16 -7.93 -14.09
N GLN A 54 21.82 -7.44 -15.28
CA GLN A 54 21.99 -6.03 -15.64
C GLN A 54 20.90 -5.13 -15.04
N GLU A 55 19.68 -5.63 -14.83
CA GLU A 55 18.66 -4.89 -14.08
C GLU A 55 19.01 -4.73 -12.60
N ILE A 56 19.58 -5.77 -11.99
CA ILE A 56 20.11 -5.71 -10.61
C ILE A 56 21.35 -4.80 -10.52
N ARG A 57 22.10 -4.64 -11.60
CA ARG A 57 23.30 -3.78 -11.66
C ARG A 57 23.05 -2.36 -12.17
N LYS A 58 21.86 -2.07 -12.68
CA LYS A 58 21.51 -0.67 -12.93
C LYS A 58 21.61 0.03 -11.59
N PRO A 59 22.43 1.10 -11.47
CA PRO A 59 22.44 1.89 -10.26
C PRO A 59 20.99 2.29 -10.02
N GLU A 60 20.39 1.71 -8.97
CA GLU A 60 19.10 2.17 -8.49
C GLU A 60 19.17 3.69 -8.53
N ASN A 61 18.14 4.29 -9.08
CA ASN A 61 18.12 5.73 -9.19
C ASN A 61 18.01 6.24 -7.74
N VAL A 62 19.17 6.38 -7.10
CA VAL A 62 19.30 6.76 -5.68
C VAL A 62 18.53 8.05 -5.42
N VAL A 63 18.30 8.85 -6.47
CA VAL A 63 17.45 10.04 -6.45
C VAL A 63 15.97 9.68 -6.16
N SER A 64 15.48 8.50 -6.59
CA SER A 64 14.11 8.06 -6.24
C SER A 64 13.99 7.60 -4.79
N LEU A 65 15.09 7.14 -4.18
CA LEU A 65 15.16 6.80 -2.75
C LEU A 65 15.25 8.06 -1.86
N LEU A 66 15.61 9.20 -2.44
CA LEU A 66 15.62 10.50 -1.76
C LEU A 66 14.24 11.18 -1.73
N ASN A 67 13.24 10.62 -2.40
CA ASN A 67 11.86 11.11 -2.32
C ASN A 67 11.26 10.70 -0.98
N VAL A 68 11.46 11.54 0.03
CA VAL A 68 10.79 11.42 1.32
C VAL A 68 9.33 11.81 1.11
N ASP A 69 8.41 10.93 1.48
CA ASP A 69 6.98 11.24 1.43
C ASP A 69 6.69 12.43 2.37
N PRO A 70 5.89 13.41 1.93
CA PRO A 70 5.63 14.61 2.73
C PRO A 70 4.91 14.30 4.04
N ILE A 71 3.97 13.33 4.01
CA ILE A 71 3.21 12.87 5.16
C ILE A 71 3.13 11.35 5.10
N GLU A 72 3.52 10.69 6.17
CA GLU A 72 3.38 9.23 6.33
C GLU A 72 2.65 8.92 7.63
N LEU A 73 1.70 7.99 7.55
CA LEU A 73 1.05 7.36 8.68
C LEU A 73 1.49 5.89 8.71
N GLU A 74 2.37 5.56 9.65
CA GLU A 74 2.80 4.19 9.88
C GLU A 74 2.00 3.59 11.04
N PHE A 75 1.63 2.32 10.93
CA PHE A 75 0.86 1.64 11.96
C PHE A 75 1.26 0.17 12.12
N GLY A 76 1.08 -0.32 13.35
CA GLY A 76 1.31 -1.71 13.70
C GLY A 76 0.24 -2.64 13.11
N TYR A 77 0.52 -3.93 13.13
CA TYR A 77 -0.32 -4.94 12.47
C TYR A 77 -1.76 -5.03 13.02
N GLY A 78 -2.01 -4.66 14.26
CA GLY A 78 -3.35 -4.65 14.87
C GLY A 78 -4.27 -3.56 14.30
N ILE A 79 -3.71 -2.53 13.64
CA ILE A 79 -4.47 -1.43 13.04
C ILE A 79 -4.78 -1.70 11.55
N ILE A 80 -4.10 -2.67 10.92
CA ILE A 80 -4.31 -3.01 9.49
C ILE A 80 -5.78 -3.17 9.11
N PRO A 81 -6.64 -3.84 9.92
CA PRO A 81 -8.06 -3.99 9.58
C PRO A 81 -8.80 -2.67 9.39
N LEU A 82 -8.36 -1.58 10.03
CA LEU A 82 -8.97 -0.25 9.85
C LEU A 82 -8.63 0.38 8.49
N ALA A 83 -7.52 -0.03 7.87
CA ALA A 83 -7.09 0.44 6.56
C ALA A 83 -7.47 -0.50 5.41
N ASP A 84 -7.84 -1.74 5.70
CA ASP A 84 -8.20 -2.74 4.68
C ASP A 84 -9.70 -2.67 4.34
N VAL A 85 -9.99 -2.17 3.15
CA VAL A 85 -11.37 -2.06 2.62
C VAL A 85 -12.08 -3.42 2.58
N ASN A 86 -11.36 -4.53 2.35
CA ASN A 86 -11.95 -5.87 2.33
C ASN A 86 -12.42 -6.33 3.71
N GLN A 87 -11.88 -5.75 4.77
CA GLN A 87 -12.26 -6.00 6.16
C GLN A 87 -13.24 -4.93 6.71
N GLY A 88 -13.73 -4.04 5.84
CA GLY A 88 -14.64 -2.97 6.22
C GLY A 88 -13.94 -1.73 6.79
N GLY A 89 -12.62 -1.63 6.66
CA GLY A 89 -11.87 -0.46 7.08
C GLY A 89 -12.15 0.76 6.19
N ASP A 90 -12.32 1.91 6.82
CA ASP A 90 -12.65 3.19 6.17
C ASP A 90 -11.58 4.28 6.35
N LEU A 91 -10.44 3.93 6.96
CA LEU A 91 -9.37 4.87 7.24
C LEU A 91 -8.82 5.56 5.97
N LEU A 92 -8.73 4.83 4.86
CA LEU A 92 -8.31 5.40 3.56
C LEU A 92 -9.26 6.49 3.08
N ASP A 93 -10.56 6.25 3.16
CA ASP A 93 -11.58 7.21 2.75
C ASP A 93 -11.55 8.45 3.64
N ARG A 94 -11.36 8.26 4.95
CA ARG A 94 -11.21 9.36 5.91
C ARG A 94 -9.99 10.21 5.60
N VAL A 95 -8.86 9.61 5.25
CA VAL A 95 -7.63 10.34 4.84
C VAL A 95 -7.90 11.22 3.62
N VAL A 96 -8.64 10.73 2.64
CA VAL A 96 -9.05 11.53 1.47
C VAL A 96 -9.95 12.71 1.87
N MET A 97 -10.91 12.46 2.78
CA MET A 97 -11.79 13.52 3.30
C MET A 97 -11.04 14.59 4.09
N ILE A 98 -10.09 14.19 4.94
CA ILE A 98 -9.23 15.11 5.71
C ILE A 98 -8.51 16.08 4.77
N ARG A 99 -7.87 15.57 3.73
CA ARG A 99 -7.15 16.41 2.76
C ARG A 99 -8.07 17.44 2.12
N ARG A 100 -9.29 17.03 1.75
CA ARG A 100 -10.30 17.92 1.17
C ARG A 100 -10.78 18.97 2.18
N GLN A 101 -11.04 18.57 3.41
CA GLN A 101 -11.49 19.46 4.48
C GLN A 101 -10.45 20.53 4.77
N ILE A 102 -9.19 20.15 4.96
CA ILE A 102 -8.09 21.08 5.23
C ILE A 102 -7.91 22.05 4.05
N ALA A 103 -8.03 21.56 2.81
CA ALA A 103 -7.95 22.43 1.64
C ALA A 103 -9.07 23.49 1.60
N LEU A 104 -10.28 23.15 2.04
CA LEU A 104 -11.40 24.08 2.11
C LEU A 104 -11.27 25.05 3.30
N GLU A 105 -10.77 24.60 4.43
CA GLU A 105 -10.65 25.40 5.64
C GLU A 105 -9.46 26.37 5.59
N LEU A 106 -8.31 25.89 5.16
CA LEU A 106 -7.06 26.66 5.18
C LEU A 106 -6.64 27.20 3.80
N GLY A 107 -7.34 26.80 2.74
CA GLY A 107 -6.97 27.18 1.37
C GLY A 107 -5.65 26.54 0.89
N ALA A 108 -5.11 25.60 1.61
CA ALA A 108 -3.83 24.93 1.32
C ALA A 108 -4.06 23.52 0.78
N VAL A 109 -3.34 23.14 -0.27
CA VAL A 109 -3.40 21.79 -0.82
C VAL A 109 -2.49 20.87 0.02
N VAL A 110 -3.12 19.95 0.77
CA VAL A 110 -2.38 18.93 1.53
C VAL A 110 -1.81 17.89 0.59
N PRO A 111 -0.50 17.59 0.65
CA PRO A 111 0.14 16.54 -0.14
C PRO A 111 -0.51 15.16 0.07
N ILE A 112 -0.07 14.18 -0.72
CA ILE A 112 -0.50 12.79 -0.54
C ILE A 112 -0.03 12.29 0.82
N ILE A 113 -0.94 11.66 1.57
CA ILE A 113 -0.65 10.99 2.82
C ILE A 113 -0.42 9.52 2.51
N ARG A 114 0.76 9.01 2.80
CA ARG A 114 1.11 7.60 2.63
C ARG A 114 0.74 6.82 3.88
N LEU A 115 0.00 5.75 3.69
CA LEU A 115 -0.28 4.76 4.74
C LEU A 115 0.66 3.58 4.54
N ARG A 116 1.36 3.19 5.62
CA ARG A 116 2.31 2.07 5.59
C ARG A 116 2.15 1.22 6.85
N ASP A 117 2.19 -0.08 6.69
CA ASP A 117 2.38 -1.00 7.80
C ASP A 117 3.84 -1.01 8.25
N ASN A 118 4.05 -1.06 9.56
CA ASN A 118 5.38 -1.14 10.14
C ASN A 118 5.42 -2.21 11.24
N ILE A 119 6.09 -3.32 10.95
CA ILE A 119 6.24 -4.45 11.87
C ILE A 119 7.12 -4.16 13.09
N GLN A 120 7.83 -3.04 13.09
CA GLN A 120 8.67 -2.64 14.23
C GLN A 120 7.86 -1.91 15.31
N LEU A 121 6.65 -1.43 14.97
CA LEU A 121 5.75 -0.79 15.92
C LEU A 121 5.01 -1.83 16.76
N ASN A 122 4.57 -1.42 17.96
CA ASN A 122 3.63 -2.22 18.72
C ASN A 122 2.34 -2.45 17.89
N PRO A 123 1.63 -3.56 18.12
CA PRO A 123 0.46 -3.91 17.30
C PRO A 123 -0.58 -2.80 17.18
N ASN A 124 -0.82 -2.08 18.25
CA ASN A 124 -1.86 -1.05 18.37
C ASN A 124 -1.33 0.38 18.25
N GLN A 125 -0.04 0.52 17.99
CA GLN A 125 0.64 1.81 17.86
C GLN A 125 0.59 2.32 16.42
N TYR A 126 0.45 3.62 16.28
CA TYR A 126 0.68 4.31 15.02
C TYR A 126 1.57 5.55 15.23
N VAL A 127 2.23 5.94 14.15
CA VAL A 127 3.18 7.05 14.12
C VAL A 127 2.88 7.94 12.93
N ILE A 128 2.89 9.26 13.15
CA ILE A 128 2.74 10.26 12.08
C ILE A 128 4.11 10.87 11.81
N LYS A 129 4.54 10.83 10.57
CA LYS A 129 5.79 11.43 10.12
C LYS A 129 5.54 12.55 9.11
N ILE A 130 6.27 13.63 9.25
CA ILE A 130 6.32 14.75 8.32
C ILE A 130 7.74 14.80 7.73
N LYS A 131 7.83 14.65 6.40
CA LYS A 131 9.11 14.60 5.68
C LYS A 131 10.10 13.59 6.28
N GLY A 132 9.60 12.42 6.67
CA GLY A 132 10.37 11.33 7.25
C GLY A 132 10.71 11.49 8.73
N ILE A 133 10.36 12.60 9.37
CA ILE A 133 10.57 12.85 10.80
C ILE A 133 9.30 12.51 11.57
N GLN A 134 9.40 11.66 12.58
CA GLN A 134 8.30 11.38 13.49
C GLN A 134 7.96 12.63 14.30
N VAL A 135 6.71 13.09 14.16
CA VAL A 135 6.20 14.28 14.84
C VAL A 135 5.17 13.94 15.92
N SER A 136 4.49 12.81 15.75
CA SER A 136 3.50 12.35 16.74
C SER A 136 3.33 10.84 16.69
N GLU A 137 2.76 10.29 17.77
CA GLU A 137 2.39 8.89 17.90
C GLU A 137 1.12 8.72 18.71
N GLY A 138 0.48 7.58 18.59
CA GLY A 138 -0.71 7.25 19.38
C GLY A 138 -0.93 5.74 19.44
N GLU A 139 -1.84 5.34 20.29
CA GLU A 139 -2.24 3.95 20.45
C GLU A 139 -3.75 3.81 20.31
N ILE A 140 -4.18 2.75 19.60
CA ILE A 140 -5.59 2.46 19.31
C ILE A 140 -5.90 1.02 19.69
N LEU A 141 -7.00 0.81 20.40
CA LEU A 141 -7.58 -0.52 20.61
C LEU A 141 -8.68 -0.76 19.58
N PHE A 142 -8.42 -1.68 18.64
CA PHE A 142 -9.28 -1.94 17.47
C PHE A 142 -10.74 -2.26 17.85
N ASP A 143 -10.95 -3.13 18.87
CA ASP A 143 -12.29 -3.59 19.28
C ASP A 143 -12.93 -2.72 20.36
N HIS A 144 -12.43 -1.51 20.60
CA HIS A 144 -12.89 -0.62 21.65
C HIS A 144 -13.26 0.75 21.08
N TYR A 145 -14.06 1.47 21.84
CA TYR A 145 -14.40 2.88 21.58
C TYR A 145 -13.75 3.76 22.65
N MET A 146 -13.38 4.95 22.28
CA MET A 146 -12.87 5.93 23.23
C MET A 146 -14.00 6.80 23.75
N ALA A 147 -14.24 6.77 25.05
CA ALA A 147 -15.20 7.61 25.73
C ALA A 147 -14.48 8.76 26.44
N MET A 148 -14.85 9.98 26.11
CA MET A 148 -14.32 11.22 26.69
C MET A 148 -15.40 11.89 27.52
N ASN A 149 -15.03 12.34 28.73
CA ASN A 149 -15.92 13.11 29.57
C ASN A 149 -15.89 14.60 29.18
N PRO A 150 -16.99 15.17 28.65
CA PRO A 150 -17.05 16.59 28.27
C PRO A 150 -17.16 17.56 29.45
N GLY A 151 -17.08 17.06 30.70
CA GLY A 151 -17.15 17.86 31.91
C GLY A 151 -18.39 17.66 32.78
N TYR A 152 -19.44 17.05 32.22
CA TYR A 152 -20.70 16.80 32.95
C TYR A 152 -21.22 15.43 32.61
N VAL A 153 -20.82 14.43 33.37
CA VAL A 153 -21.35 13.08 33.25
C VAL A 153 -22.10 12.71 34.51
N GLU A 154 -23.21 11.99 34.38
CA GLU A 154 -24.07 11.61 35.52
C GLU A 154 -23.44 10.50 36.36
N GLU A 155 -22.68 9.62 35.73
CA GLU A 155 -22.08 8.44 36.36
C GLU A 155 -20.74 8.11 35.67
N GLU A 156 -19.74 7.68 36.46
CA GLU A 156 -18.46 7.22 35.91
C GLU A 156 -18.58 5.82 35.30
N ILE A 157 -18.00 5.67 34.11
CA ILE A 157 -17.94 4.39 33.43
C ILE A 157 -16.57 3.75 33.65
N THR A 158 -16.59 2.44 33.89
CA THR A 158 -15.38 1.64 34.05
C THR A 158 -14.83 1.20 32.68
N GLY A 159 -13.54 1.38 32.48
CA GLY A 159 -12.82 0.99 31.26
C GLY A 159 -11.32 1.09 31.46
N ILE A 160 -10.56 1.06 30.37
CA ILE A 160 -9.11 1.18 30.39
C ILE A 160 -8.77 2.67 30.27
N PRO A 161 -8.17 3.30 31.32
CA PRO A 161 -7.84 4.72 31.27
C PRO A 161 -6.78 4.99 30.19
N THR A 162 -6.97 6.07 29.45
CA THR A 162 -6.08 6.52 28.38
C THR A 162 -6.15 8.04 28.22
N PHE A 163 -5.43 8.54 27.24
CA PHE A 163 -5.51 9.94 26.80
C PHE A 163 -5.81 9.99 25.31
N GLU A 164 -6.66 10.94 24.93
CA GLU A 164 -6.91 11.23 23.53
C GLU A 164 -5.64 11.88 22.92
N PRO A 165 -5.14 11.34 21.78
CA PRO A 165 -3.79 11.69 21.29
C PRO A 165 -3.65 13.11 20.73
N SER A 166 -4.75 13.75 20.25
CA SER A 166 -4.68 15.09 19.63
C SER A 166 -4.51 16.20 20.65
N PHE A 167 -5.29 16.15 21.72
CA PHE A 167 -5.39 17.22 22.71
C PHE A 167 -4.98 16.79 24.12
N HIS A 168 -4.54 15.55 24.29
CA HIS A 168 -4.16 14.95 25.58
C HIS A 168 -5.27 15.00 26.64
N LEU A 169 -6.52 14.92 26.21
CA LEU A 169 -7.67 14.87 27.12
C LEU A 169 -7.79 13.48 27.76
N PRO A 170 -8.15 13.42 29.05
CA PRO A 170 -8.40 12.16 29.72
C PRO A 170 -9.57 11.42 29.02
N ALA A 171 -9.35 10.15 28.70
CA ALA A 171 -10.31 9.29 28.03
C ALA A 171 -10.27 7.87 28.60
N ILE A 172 -11.25 7.07 28.22
CA ILE A 172 -11.40 5.69 28.68
C ILE A 172 -11.73 4.83 27.46
N TRP A 173 -11.00 3.72 27.28
CA TRP A 173 -11.40 2.71 26.33
C TRP A 173 -12.53 1.87 26.90
N ILE A 174 -13.65 1.80 26.18
CA ILE A 174 -14.85 1.03 26.50
C ILE A 174 -15.14 -0.01 25.42
N THR A 175 -15.85 -1.07 25.78
CA THR A 175 -16.30 -2.08 24.83
C THR A 175 -17.53 -1.60 24.05
N GLU A 176 -17.80 -2.23 22.90
CA GLU A 176 -19.02 -2.00 22.10
C GLU A 176 -20.31 -2.07 22.95
N SER A 177 -20.38 -3.05 23.86
CA SER A 177 -21.56 -3.23 24.74
C SER A 177 -21.80 -2.06 25.71
N GLN A 178 -20.79 -1.24 25.98
CA GLN A 178 -20.89 -0.09 26.86
C GLN A 178 -21.18 1.22 26.11
N ARG A 179 -21.10 1.20 24.77
CA ARG A 179 -21.21 2.38 23.92
C ARG A 179 -22.51 3.15 24.15
N GLU A 180 -23.66 2.47 23.98
CA GLU A 180 -24.96 3.12 24.15
C GLU A 180 -25.17 3.69 25.54
N ARG A 181 -24.69 2.98 26.56
CA ARG A 181 -24.72 3.46 27.94
C ARG A 181 -23.85 4.70 28.13
N ALA A 182 -22.65 4.70 27.56
CA ALA A 182 -21.73 5.84 27.62
C ALA A 182 -22.35 7.10 26.98
N GLU A 183 -22.90 6.94 25.79
CA GLU A 183 -23.60 8.03 25.10
C GLU A 183 -24.80 8.55 25.90
N SER A 184 -25.58 7.68 26.52
CA SER A 184 -26.74 8.07 27.36
C SER A 184 -26.34 8.80 28.64
N LEU A 185 -25.15 8.53 29.18
CA LEU A 185 -24.60 9.22 30.36
C LEU A 185 -23.91 10.54 30.03
N GLY A 186 -23.84 10.91 28.74
CA GLY A 186 -23.28 12.16 28.26
C GLY A 186 -21.80 12.11 27.90
N TYR A 187 -21.20 10.93 27.77
CA TYR A 187 -19.85 10.81 27.21
C TYR A 187 -19.83 11.04 25.71
N THR A 188 -18.77 11.64 25.22
CA THR A 188 -18.49 11.67 23.78
C THR A 188 -17.77 10.38 23.43
N VAL A 189 -18.41 9.52 22.62
CA VAL A 189 -17.86 8.22 22.22
C VAL A 189 -17.37 8.30 20.78
N VAL A 190 -16.11 7.90 20.56
CA VAL A 190 -15.42 8.00 19.27
C VAL A 190 -14.86 6.63 18.86
N ASP A 191 -15.02 6.28 17.59
CA ASP A 191 -14.48 5.07 17.00
C ASP A 191 -12.97 5.21 16.69
N PRO A 192 -12.21 4.12 16.68
CA PRO A 192 -10.77 4.12 16.46
C PRO A 192 -10.33 4.84 15.18
N PRO A 193 -10.94 4.64 13.98
CA PRO A 193 -10.55 5.37 12.79
C PRO A 193 -10.74 6.88 12.91
N SER A 194 -11.77 7.34 13.62
CA SER A 194 -12.02 8.76 13.86
C SER A 194 -10.96 9.40 14.75
N ILE A 195 -10.44 8.66 15.72
CA ILE A 195 -9.35 9.14 16.60
C ILE A 195 -8.09 9.39 15.77
N ILE A 196 -7.70 8.41 14.92
CA ILE A 196 -6.56 8.57 14.02
C ILE A 196 -6.77 9.75 13.07
N ALA A 197 -7.98 9.87 12.49
CA ALA A 197 -8.33 10.94 11.57
C ALA A 197 -8.24 12.33 12.22
N THR A 198 -8.74 12.47 13.44
CA THR A 198 -8.66 13.73 14.21
C THR A 198 -7.21 14.08 14.53
N HIS A 199 -6.43 13.12 15.02
CA HIS A 199 -5.03 13.33 15.35
C HIS A 199 -4.21 13.72 14.10
N LEU A 200 -4.39 13.01 12.99
CA LEU A 200 -3.74 13.32 11.73
C LEU A 200 -4.11 14.73 11.23
N THR A 201 -5.37 15.12 11.36
CA THR A 201 -5.84 16.47 11.00
C THR A 201 -5.14 17.54 11.80
N GLU A 202 -5.04 17.35 13.12
CA GLU A 202 -4.41 18.33 14.02
C GLU A 202 -2.90 18.43 13.75
N VAL A 203 -2.21 17.30 13.59
CA VAL A 203 -0.79 17.28 13.22
C VAL A 203 -0.53 17.99 11.88
N ILE A 204 -1.37 17.77 10.88
CA ILE A 204 -1.24 18.47 9.57
C ILE A 204 -1.45 19.97 9.76
N ARG A 205 -2.43 20.41 10.56
CA ARG A 205 -2.66 21.84 10.85
C ARG A 205 -1.46 22.50 11.49
N GLN A 206 -0.86 21.84 12.46
CA GLN A 206 0.32 22.36 13.16
C GLN A 206 1.55 22.46 12.26
N HIS A 207 1.67 21.57 11.28
CA HIS A 207 2.83 21.49 10.37
C HIS A 207 2.53 21.99 8.94
N ILE A 208 1.39 22.65 8.71
CA ILE A 208 0.97 23.07 7.36
C ILE A 208 2.01 23.98 6.69
N ALA A 209 2.68 24.82 7.44
CA ALA A 209 3.72 25.72 6.93
C ALA A 209 4.93 24.94 6.37
N GLU A 210 5.27 23.80 6.98
CA GLU A 210 6.36 22.93 6.53
C GLU A 210 5.98 22.12 5.31
N LEU A 211 4.70 21.81 5.16
CA LEU A 211 4.16 21.02 4.06
C LEU A 211 4.01 21.80 2.75
N LEU A 212 3.90 23.14 2.84
CA LEU A 212 3.78 23.99 1.65
C LEU A 212 5.07 24.00 0.85
N THR A 213 4.96 23.72 -0.44
CA THR A 213 6.07 23.87 -1.38
C THR A 213 6.08 25.26 -2.01
N ARG A 214 7.20 25.65 -2.60
CA ARG A 214 7.30 26.90 -3.39
C ARG A 214 6.25 26.95 -4.51
N GLN A 215 5.98 25.81 -5.13
CA GLN A 215 5.00 25.71 -6.22
C GLN A 215 3.57 25.93 -5.69
N ASP A 216 3.24 25.39 -4.52
CA ASP A 216 1.93 25.60 -3.91
C ASP A 216 1.69 27.08 -3.59
N VAL A 217 2.69 27.73 -3.00
CA VAL A 217 2.64 29.18 -2.73
C VAL A 217 2.47 29.98 -4.03
N GLN A 218 3.19 29.62 -5.09
CA GLN A 218 3.04 30.31 -6.39
C GLN A 218 1.66 30.08 -6.99
N ASN A 219 1.09 28.88 -6.88
CA ASN A 219 -0.25 28.55 -7.34
C ASN A 219 -1.32 29.32 -6.55
N LEU A 220 -1.17 29.43 -5.23
CA LEU A 220 -2.05 30.26 -4.38
C LEU A 220 -2.03 31.73 -4.80
N ILE A 221 -0.84 32.30 -5.04
CA ILE A 221 -0.69 33.67 -5.49
C ILE A 221 -1.35 33.88 -6.86
N ASN A 222 -1.16 32.95 -7.79
CA ASN A 222 -1.78 33.04 -9.12
C ASN A 222 -3.32 32.98 -9.04
N ASN A 223 -3.87 32.06 -8.25
CA ASN A 223 -5.31 31.94 -8.02
C ASN A 223 -5.91 33.23 -7.42
N ILE A 224 -5.21 33.87 -6.49
CA ILE A 224 -5.66 35.15 -5.90
C ILE A 224 -5.61 36.25 -6.96
N LYS A 225 -4.58 36.32 -7.80
CA LYS A 225 -4.46 37.32 -8.87
C LYS A 225 -5.57 37.16 -9.91
N ASP A 226 -5.89 35.92 -10.30
CA ASP A 226 -6.91 35.64 -11.29
C ASP A 226 -8.31 36.00 -10.79
N ASN A 227 -8.59 35.75 -9.51
CA ASN A 227 -9.88 36.03 -8.88
C ASN A 227 -10.04 37.49 -8.43
N ASN A 228 -8.96 38.23 -8.20
CA ASN A 228 -8.94 39.63 -7.71
C ASN A 228 -8.16 40.55 -8.64
N SER A 229 -8.24 40.37 -9.95
CA SER A 229 -7.67 41.28 -10.93
C SER A 229 -8.37 42.64 -10.89
N THR A 230 -7.96 43.48 -9.95
CA THR A 230 -8.30 44.88 -9.99
C THR A 230 -7.60 45.51 -11.19
N PRO A 231 -8.28 46.13 -12.17
CA PRO A 231 -7.59 46.81 -13.25
C PRO A 231 -6.79 47.98 -12.65
N VAL A 232 -5.47 47.89 -12.69
CA VAL A 232 -4.60 49.00 -12.33
C VAL A 232 -4.81 50.03 -13.43
N SER A 233 -5.64 51.03 -13.15
CA SER A 233 -5.78 52.21 -13.99
C SER A 233 -4.41 52.91 -14.02
N ASN A 234 -3.68 52.79 -15.11
CA ASN A 234 -2.52 53.64 -15.40
C ASN A 234 -3.03 55.05 -15.63
N THR A 235 -2.89 55.92 -14.65
CA THR A 235 -2.92 57.36 -14.79
C THR A 235 -1.51 57.87 -15.01
#